data_bf92c19d941e0dbeb974e4eff72f5586
#
_entry.id   bf92c19d941e0dbeb974e4eff72f5586
#
_cell.length_a   1.000
_cell.length_b   1.000
_cell.length_c   1.000
_cell.angle_alpha   90.00
_cell.angle_beta   90.00
_cell.angle_gamma   90.00
#
_symmetry.space_group_name_H-M   'P 1'
#
loop_
_entity.id
_entity.type
_entity.pdbx_description
1 polymer ?
#
loop_
_entity_poly.entity_id
_entity_poly.type
_entity_poly.pdbx_seq_one_letter_code
_entity_poly.pdbx_strand_id
1 'polypeptide(L)'
;MKAIEVVENLKRRFPNEPEYIQAVSQVLGTIEEEYNKHPEFEKANLIERLCIPDRLIEFRVTWVDDKGNVQTNMGYRVQHNNAIGPYKGGLRYHASVNLSILKFLAFEQTFKNSLTTLPMGGAKGGSDFSPRGKSNNEVMRFCQAFMNELYRHIGPDEDIPAGDIGVGGREVGYLFGQYKKLTHQFQGMLTGKGQEFGGSLIRPEATGYGNVYFLANMLKTRNIDLAGKVVLVSGSGNVAQYTVEKLIQLGAKPVTLSDSDGYIYDPEGIDEEKLEYVKELKNIERGRIREYAEKYGVKYVEGAKPWGEKADIALPSATQNEIDEDAAKTLVANGVIAVSEGANMPSTPGAIKVFQDAKILYSPGKAANAGGVAVSGLEMSQNSERLKWSREEVDPKLHGIMDDIHANCVKYGTEPDGYINYVKGANVAGFLKVARAMMAQGYV
;
A
#
# COMPACT_ATOMS: atom_id res chain seq x y z
N MET A 1 27.39 -10.48 -3.86
CA MET A 1 26.70 -10.27 -2.56
C MET A 1 26.22 -11.62 -2.03
N LYS A 2 26.31 -11.79 -0.72
CA LYS A 2 25.55 -12.84 -0.03
C LYS A 2 24.57 -12.18 0.92
N ALA A 3 23.29 -12.32 0.62
CA ALA A 3 22.22 -11.68 1.39
C ALA A 3 22.35 -11.92 2.90
N ILE A 4 22.70 -13.16 3.28
CA ILE A 4 22.87 -13.55 4.68
C ILE A 4 23.98 -12.75 5.38
N GLU A 5 25.10 -12.48 4.73
CA GLU A 5 26.23 -11.72 5.31
C GLU A 5 25.84 -10.25 5.54
N VAL A 6 25.09 -9.66 4.60
CA VAL A 6 24.56 -8.29 4.73
C VAL A 6 23.57 -8.21 5.91
N VAL A 7 22.65 -9.17 6.00
CA VAL A 7 21.66 -9.22 7.09
C VAL A 7 22.34 -9.38 8.46
N GLU A 8 23.35 -10.25 8.58
CA GLU A 8 24.08 -10.43 9.84
C GLU A 8 24.87 -9.15 10.22
N ASN A 9 25.39 -8.41 9.23
CA ASN A 9 26.01 -7.11 9.49
C ASN A 9 25.00 -6.09 10.01
N LEU A 10 23.82 -6.02 9.39
CA LEU A 10 22.73 -5.13 9.84
C LEU A 10 22.24 -5.47 11.23
N LYS A 11 22.11 -6.75 11.59
CA LYS A 11 21.75 -7.19 12.95
C LYS A 11 22.75 -6.68 13.99
N ARG A 12 24.04 -6.69 13.68
CA ARG A 12 25.08 -6.18 14.59
C ARG A 12 25.02 -4.65 14.74
N ARG A 13 24.69 -3.94 13.65
CA ARG A 13 24.62 -2.47 13.66
C ARG A 13 23.34 -1.94 14.27
N PHE A 14 22.22 -2.65 14.07
CA PHE A 14 20.87 -2.23 14.46
C PHE A 14 20.15 -3.31 15.27
N PRO A 15 20.67 -3.72 16.44
CA PRO A 15 20.16 -4.87 17.18
C PRO A 15 18.72 -4.70 17.69
N ASN A 16 18.23 -3.48 17.76
CA ASN A 16 16.90 -3.14 18.29
C ASN A 16 15.88 -2.86 17.16
N GLU A 17 16.17 -3.27 15.93
CA GLU A 17 15.31 -3.00 14.76
C GLU A 17 14.89 -4.30 14.04
N PRO A 18 14.20 -5.24 14.72
CA PRO A 18 13.93 -6.56 14.17
C PRO A 18 13.00 -6.52 12.95
N GLU A 19 11.99 -5.65 12.92
CA GLU A 19 11.05 -5.52 11.81
C GLU A 19 11.77 -5.01 10.56
N TYR A 20 12.67 -4.05 10.73
CA TYR A 20 13.47 -3.51 9.63
C TYR A 20 14.41 -4.59 9.03
N ILE A 21 15.12 -5.32 9.89
CA ILE A 21 16.04 -6.37 9.45
C ILE A 21 15.30 -7.50 8.73
N GLN A 22 14.11 -7.87 9.20
CA GLN A 22 13.27 -8.87 8.54
C GLN A 22 12.88 -8.43 7.12
N ALA A 23 12.43 -7.19 6.95
CA ALA A 23 12.04 -6.66 5.65
C ALA A 23 13.23 -6.63 4.66
N VAL A 24 14.39 -6.17 5.12
CA VAL A 24 15.62 -6.19 4.31
C VAL A 24 15.99 -7.61 3.89
N SER A 25 15.96 -8.57 4.83
CA SER A 25 16.26 -9.98 4.55
C SER A 25 15.36 -10.55 3.46
N GLN A 26 14.06 -10.28 3.51
CA GLN A 26 13.10 -10.76 2.52
C GLN A 26 13.37 -10.19 1.12
N VAL A 27 13.64 -8.90 1.03
CA VAL A 27 13.93 -8.26 -0.26
C VAL A 27 15.28 -8.75 -0.82
N LEU A 28 16.35 -8.75 -0.02
CA LEU A 28 17.67 -9.17 -0.46
C LEU A 28 17.70 -10.61 -0.96
N GLY A 29 16.96 -11.52 -0.31
CA GLY A 29 16.83 -12.90 -0.75
C GLY A 29 16.25 -13.07 -2.15
N THR A 30 15.35 -12.16 -2.56
CA THR A 30 14.72 -12.21 -3.89
C THR A 30 15.52 -11.52 -4.99
N ILE A 31 16.40 -10.56 -4.65
CA ILE A 31 17.18 -9.81 -5.64
C ILE A 31 18.62 -10.32 -5.79
N GLU A 32 19.09 -11.23 -4.94
CA GLU A 32 20.50 -11.65 -4.87
C GLU A 32 21.01 -12.19 -6.21
N GLU A 33 20.25 -13.02 -6.89
CA GLU A 33 20.61 -13.57 -8.20
C GLU A 33 20.82 -12.44 -9.23
N GLU A 34 19.89 -11.49 -9.31
CA GLU A 34 19.99 -10.39 -10.25
C GLU A 34 21.11 -9.42 -9.89
N TYR A 35 21.26 -9.09 -8.60
CA TYR A 35 22.35 -8.26 -8.12
C TYR A 35 23.73 -8.79 -8.55
N ASN A 36 23.93 -10.10 -8.44
CA ASN A 36 25.22 -10.75 -8.74
C ASN A 36 25.58 -10.74 -10.24
N LYS A 37 24.64 -10.40 -11.13
CA LYS A 37 24.91 -10.15 -12.55
C LYS A 37 25.56 -8.78 -12.80
N HIS A 38 25.62 -7.92 -11.77
CA HIS A 38 26.06 -6.53 -11.85
C HIS A 38 27.26 -6.27 -10.93
N PRO A 39 28.50 -6.67 -11.30
CA PRO A 39 29.68 -6.47 -10.45
C PRO A 39 29.98 -5.01 -10.11
N GLU A 40 29.49 -4.06 -10.90
CA GLU A 40 29.59 -2.64 -10.65
C GLU A 40 28.81 -2.21 -9.39
N PHE A 41 27.73 -2.90 -9.04
CA PHE A 41 26.97 -2.61 -7.82
C PHE A 41 27.77 -2.94 -6.55
N GLU A 42 28.52 -4.05 -6.58
CA GLU A 42 29.40 -4.43 -5.48
C GLU A 42 30.51 -3.39 -5.28
N LYS A 43 31.17 -2.94 -6.37
CA LYS A 43 32.22 -1.93 -6.32
C LYS A 43 31.73 -0.60 -5.75
N ALA A 44 30.45 -0.27 -5.97
CA ALA A 44 29.83 0.95 -5.47
C ALA A 44 29.26 0.82 -4.05
N ASN A 45 29.44 -0.32 -3.40
CA ASN A 45 28.83 -0.63 -2.10
C ASN A 45 27.33 -0.34 -2.06
N LEU A 46 26.63 -0.67 -3.17
CA LEU A 46 25.26 -0.25 -3.42
C LEU A 46 24.30 -0.77 -2.36
N ILE A 47 24.45 -2.03 -1.94
CA ILE A 47 23.50 -2.66 -0.99
C ILE A 47 23.61 -2.01 0.38
N GLU A 48 24.80 -1.69 0.88
CA GLU A 48 24.92 -1.03 2.17
C GLU A 48 24.28 0.37 2.12
N ARG A 49 24.52 1.12 1.04
CA ARG A 49 23.90 2.44 0.81
C ARG A 49 22.38 2.34 0.71
N LEU A 50 21.86 1.32 0.05
CA LEU A 50 20.43 1.09 -0.09
C LEU A 50 19.76 0.67 1.23
N CYS A 51 20.48 -0.08 2.08
CA CYS A 51 19.97 -0.56 3.37
C CYS A 51 20.11 0.47 4.51
N ILE A 52 20.68 1.64 4.25
CA ILE A 52 20.78 2.71 5.26
C ILE A 52 19.94 3.87 4.77
N PRO A 53 18.95 4.34 5.54
CA PRO A 53 18.19 5.54 5.18
C PRO A 53 19.09 6.75 5.01
N ASP A 54 18.76 7.62 4.06
CA ASP A 54 19.51 8.88 3.87
C ASP A 54 19.45 9.75 5.12
N ARG A 55 18.28 9.84 5.78
CA ARG A 55 18.10 10.63 7.01
C ARG A 55 17.05 10.02 7.93
N LEU A 56 17.29 10.16 9.22
CA LEU A 56 16.33 9.86 10.29
C LEU A 56 16.06 11.16 11.07
N ILE A 57 14.82 11.52 11.19
CA ILE A 57 14.37 12.70 11.92
C ILE A 57 13.46 12.23 13.03
N GLU A 58 13.87 12.49 14.27
CA GLU A 58 13.14 12.10 15.47
C GLU A 58 12.96 13.32 16.35
N PHE A 59 11.75 13.54 16.85
CA PHE A 59 11.40 14.72 17.59
C PHE A 59 10.31 14.47 18.62
N ARG A 60 10.29 15.29 19.65
CA ARG A 60 9.23 15.31 20.64
C ARG A 60 8.05 16.15 20.15
N VAL A 61 6.83 15.62 20.30
CA VAL A 61 5.58 16.34 20.05
C VAL A 61 4.87 16.60 21.37
N THR A 62 4.77 17.87 21.75
CA THR A 62 4.06 18.30 22.97
C THR A 62 2.75 18.96 22.58
N TRP A 63 1.65 18.51 23.18
CA TRP A 63 0.32 19.01 22.89
C TRP A 63 -0.57 18.98 24.15
N VAL A 64 -1.76 19.59 24.11
CA VAL A 64 -2.67 19.69 25.25
C VAL A 64 -3.97 18.98 24.93
N ASP A 65 -4.44 18.09 25.82
CA ASP A 65 -5.72 17.41 25.69
C ASP A 65 -6.91 18.32 26.04
N ASP A 66 -8.13 17.80 25.86
CA ASP A 66 -9.35 18.56 26.13
C ASP A 66 -9.57 18.87 27.62
N LYS A 67 -8.85 18.18 28.51
CA LYS A 67 -8.87 18.41 29.96
C LYS A 67 -7.81 19.41 30.42
N GLY A 68 -6.99 19.93 29.48
CA GLY A 68 -5.92 20.86 29.79
C GLY A 68 -4.61 20.19 30.24
N ASN A 69 -4.48 18.86 30.14
CA ASN A 69 -3.25 18.18 30.50
C ASN A 69 -2.25 18.21 29.35
N VAL A 70 -0.99 18.45 29.67
CA VAL A 70 0.10 18.39 28.72
C VAL A 70 0.44 16.93 28.40
N GLN A 71 0.43 16.60 27.11
CA GLN A 71 0.75 15.28 26.57
C GLN A 71 2.06 15.34 25.79
N THR A 72 2.77 14.22 25.75
CA THR A 72 4.03 14.09 25.01
C THR A 72 4.03 12.81 24.20
N ASN A 73 4.35 12.91 22.91
CA ASN A 73 4.52 11.80 21.98
C ASN A 73 5.84 11.93 21.25
N MET A 74 6.30 10.82 20.66
CA MET A 74 7.41 10.80 19.72
C MET A 74 6.93 10.99 18.30
N GLY A 75 7.63 11.81 17.54
CA GLY A 75 7.43 12.00 16.12
C GLY A 75 8.63 11.55 15.31
N TYR A 76 8.40 11.02 14.11
CA TYR A 76 9.43 10.43 13.26
C TYR A 76 9.19 10.77 11.79
N ARG A 77 10.29 10.96 11.05
CA ARG A 77 10.33 10.90 9.60
C ARG A 77 11.58 10.16 9.14
N VAL A 78 11.39 9.08 8.40
CA VAL A 78 12.46 8.32 7.74
C VAL A 78 12.47 8.70 6.28
N GLN A 79 13.49 9.43 5.86
CA GLN A 79 13.79 9.75 4.47
C GLN A 79 14.75 8.66 3.98
N HIS A 80 14.19 7.65 3.29
CA HIS A 80 14.95 6.44 3.02
C HIS A 80 15.85 6.57 1.80
N ASN A 81 15.27 6.96 0.66
CA ASN A 81 16.00 7.08 -0.60
C ASN A 81 15.26 8.02 -1.56
N ASN A 82 15.98 8.96 -2.18
CA ASN A 82 15.43 9.91 -3.15
C ASN A 82 16.07 9.83 -4.54
N ALA A 83 16.74 8.74 -4.86
CA ALA A 83 17.43 8.60 -6.14
C ALA A 83 16.52 8.70 -7.38
N ILE A 84 15.23 8.40 -7.23
CA ILE A 84 14.25 8.43 -8.32
C ILE A 84 13.20 9.54 -8.21
N GLY A 85 13.31 10.39 -7.22
CA GLY A 85 12.37 11.50 -6.98
C GLY A 85 12.31 11.92 -5.52
N PRO A 86 11.55 12.95 -5.18
CA PRO A 86 11.40 13.40 -3.80
C PRO A 86 10.94 12.26 -2.90
N TYR A 87 11.36 12.30 -1.64
CA TYR A 87 10.91 11.32 -0.65
C TYR A 87 9.38 11.30 -0.59
N LYS A 88 8.79 10.12 -0.61
CA LYS A 88 7.34 9.95 -0.63
C LYS A 88 6.90 8.78 0.23
N GLY A 89 5.95 9.04 1.13
CA GLY A 89 5.34 8.01 1.96
C GLY A 89 4.46 8.56 3.06
N GLY A 90 3.56 7.71 3.57
CA GLY A 90 2.54 8.10 4.53
C GLY A 90 3.06 8.42 5.94
N LEU A 91 2.23 9.09 6.71
CA LEU A 91 2.35 9.26 8.16
C LEU A 91 1.40 8.29 8.84
N ARG A 92 1.89 7.55 9.84
CA ARG A 92 1.10 6.62 10.65
C ARG A 92 0.94 7.14 12.07
N TYR A 93 -0.29 7.26 12.54
CA TYR A 93 -0.59 7.59 13.93
C TYR A 93 -1.20 6.37 14.63
N HIS A 94 -0.36 5.67 15.38
CA HIS A 94 -0.76 4.46 16.09
C HIS A 94 0.19 4.17 17.26
N ALA A 95 -0.33 3.68 18.37
CA ALA A 95 0.46 3.43 19.57
C ALA A 95 1.64 2.46 19.38
N SER A 96 1.61 1.61 18.36
CA SER A 96 2.71 0.68 18.03
C SER A 96 3.85 1.30 17.22
N VAL A 97 3.74 2.55 16.80
CA VAL A 97 4.76 3.20 15.96
C VAL A 97 6.07 3.32 16.73
N ASN A 98 7.13 2.85 16.10
CA ASN A 98 8.51 3.01 16.54
C ASN A 98 9.43 3.16 15.31
N LEU A 99 10.70 3.45 15.55
CA LEU A 99 11.66 3.69 14.47
C LEU A 99 11.87 2.47 13.57
N SER A 100 11.96 1.26 14.14
CA SER A 100 12.16 0.01 13.37
C SER A 100 11.02 -0.22 12.37
N ILE A 101 9.77 -0.06 12.82
CA ILE A 101 8.58 -0.18 11.96
C ILE A 101 8.62 0.87 10.84
N LEU A 102 8.97 2.11 11.15
CA LEU A 102 9.01 3.18 10.13
C LEU A 102 10.16 3.00 9.14
N LYS A 103 11.32 2.51 9.56
CA LYS A 103 12.43 2.15 8.67
C LYS A 103 12.02 1.00 7.73
N PHE A 104 11.40 -0.04 8.26
CA PHE A 104 10.84 -1.13 7.46
C PHE A 104 9.87 -0.62 6.39
N LEU A 105 8.91 0.19 6.80
CA LEU A 105 7.90 0.73 5.89
C LEU A 105 8.49 1.69 4.85
N ALA A 106 9.49 2.50 5.21
CA ALA A 106 10.16 3.40 4.28
C ALA A 106 11.01 2.65 3.24
N PHE A 107 11.70 1.59 3.67
CA PHE A 107 12.45 0.70 2.80
C PHE A 107 11.54 0.05 1.75
N GLU A 108 10.44 -0.55 2.17
CA GLU A 108 9.48 -1.15 1.25
C GLU A 108 8.79 -0.12 0.35
N GLN A 109 8.51 1.07 0.89
CA GLN A 109 7.90 2.17 0.13
C GLN A 109 8.80 2.61 -1.03
N THR A 110 10.12 2.59 -0.86
CA THR A 110 11.08 2.91 -1.93
C THR A 110 10.87 2.02 -3.16
N PHE A 111 10.73 0.73 -2.97
CA PHE A 111 10.50 -0.21 -4.08
C PHE A 111 9.09 -0.15 -4.63
N LYS A 112 8.09 0.03 -3.78
CA LYS A 112 6.71 0.21 -4.22
C LYS A 112 6.56 1.45 -5.12
N ASN A 113 7.12 2.57 -4.70
CA ASN A 113 7.07 3.82 -5.49
C ASN A 113 7.82 3.67 -6.82
N SER A 114 8.96 2.97 -6.83
CA SER A 114 9.74 2.76 -8.04
C SER A 114 8.98 1.98 -9.11
N LEU A 115 8.07 1.09 -8.73
CA LEU A 115 7.24 0.33 -9.67
C LEU A 115 6.25 1.22 -10.44
N THR A 116 5.80 2.33 -9.85
CA THR A 116 4.79 3.21 -10.48
C THR A 116 5.28 3.95 -11.70
N THR A 117 6.58 3.91 -12.00
CA THR A 117 7.26 4.71 -13.04
C THR A 117 7.29 6.21 -12.78
N LEU A 118 6.56 6.70 -11.79
CA LEU A 118 6.52 8.11 -11.39
C LEU A 118 7.78 8.50 -10.58
N PRO A 119 8.17 9.78 -10.62
CA PRO A 119 9.37 10.27 -9.92
C PRO A 119 9.08 10.44 -8.42
N MET A 120 9.10 9.34 -7.68
CA MET A 120 8.88 9.30 -6.23
C MET A 120 9.90 8.39 -5.55
N GLY A 121 10.64 8.94 -4.62
CA GLY A 121 11.50 8.20 -3.70
C GLY A 121 10.72 7.50 -2.59
N GLY A 122 11.40 7.07 -1.54
CA GLY A 122 10.80 6.36 -0.42
C GLY A 122 10.99 7.07 0.91
N ALA A 123 9.90 7.20 1.66
CA ALA A 123 9.88 7.71 3.03
C ALA A 123 8.74 7.09 3.84
N LYS A 124 8.84 7.22 5.15
CA LYS A 124 7.74 6.94 6.08
C LYS A 124 7.89 7.78 7.33
N GLY A 125 6.78 8.13 7.93
CA GLY A 125 6.81 8.86 9.19
C GLY A 125 5.62 8.50 10.06
N GLY A 126 5.53 9.19 11.20
CA GLY A 126 4.40 9.01 12.09
C GLY A 126 4.73 9.29 13.54
N SER A 127 3.86 8.81 14.41
CA SER A 127 3.93 9.01 15.85
C SER A 127 3.27 7.84 16.59
N ASP A 128 3.70 7.61 17.82
CA ASP A 128 3.03 6.74 18.79
C ASP A 128 1.69 7.30 19.31
N PHE A 129 1.31 8.49 18.85
CA PHE A 129 -0.03 9.05 19.08
C PHE A 129 -1.11 8.19 18.40
N SER A 130 -2.21 7.93 19.12
CA SER A 130 -3.40 7.28 18.55
C SER A 130 -4.57 8.26 18.50
N PRO A 131 -5.15 8.53 17.31
CA PRO A 131 -6.33 9.39 17.21
C PRO A 131 -7.62 8.72 17.70
N ARG A 132 -7.57 7.42 17.97
CA ARG A 132 -8.74 6.65 18.43
C ARG A 132 -9.21 7.16 19.78
N GLY A 133 -10.49 7.51 19.89
CA GLY A 133 -11.10 8.04 21.11
C GLY A 133 -10.74 9.48 21.43
N LYS A 134 -10.03 10.18 20.54
CA LYS A 134 -9.71 11.60 20.68
C LYS A 134 -10.77 12.47 20.00
N SER A 135 -11.00 13.68 20.53
CA SER A 135 -11.83 14.66 19.88
C SER A 135 -11.18 15.23 18.62
N ASN A 136 -11.96 15.83 17.73
CA ASN A 136 -11.43 16.55 16.58
C ASN A 136 -10.46 17.66 16.98
N ASN A 137 -10.71 18.35 18.09
CA ASN A 137 -9.85 19.40 18.59
C ASN A 137 -8.51 18.86 19.12
N GLU A 138 -8.53 17.72 19.81
CA GLU A 138 -7.29 17.04 20.24
C GLU A 138 -6.45 16.61 19.06
N VAL A 139 -7.08 15.95 18.05
CA VAL A 139 -6.39 15.53 16.83
C VAL A 139 -5.82 16.72 16.05
N MET A 140 -6.57 17.82 15.96
CA MET A 140 -6.11 19.05 15.31
C MET A 140 -4.88 19.63 16.03
N ARG A 141 -4.93 19.77 17.36
CA ARG A 141 -3.80 20.28 18.15
C ARG A 141 -2.57 19.40 18.01
N PHE A 142 -2.77 18.07 18.03
CA PHE A 142 -1.67 17.14 17.80
C PHE A 142 -1.05 17.30 16.41
N CYS A 143 -1.86 17.31 15.35
CA CYS A 143 -1.38 17.52 13.97
C CYS A 143 -0.61 18.84 13.81
N GLN A 144 -1.08 19.91 14.43
CA GLN A 144 -0.40 21.22 14.42
C GLN A 144 0.94 21.13 15.14
N ALA A 145 0.99 20.53 16.33
CA ALA A 145 2.22 20.34 17.11
C ALA A 145 3.23 19.46 16.35
N PHE A 146 2.77 18.37 15.74
CA PHE A 146 3.59 17.49 14.91
C PHE A 146 4.19 18.23 13.71
N MET A 147 3.39 19.02 12.99
CA MET A 147 3.84 19.79 11.83
C MET A 147 4.81 20.93 12.21
N ASN A 148 4.69 21.52 13.40
CA ASN A 148 5.64 22.52 13.90
C ASN A 148 7.07 22.00 13.94
N GLU A 149 7.25 20.71 14.20
CA GLU A 149 8.58 20.06 14.19
C GLU A 149 8.97 19.60 12.79
N LEU A 150 8.02 19.03 12.03
CA LEU A 150 8.30 18.37 10.77
C LEU A 150 8.54 19.35 9.59
N TYR A 151 7.88 20.52 9.56
CA TYR A 151 7.78 21.36 8.35
C TYR A 151 9.12 21.79 7.74
N ARG A 152 10.18 21.87 8.55
CA ARG A 152 11.54 22.24 8.09
C ARG A 152 12.25 21.15 7.29
N HIS A 153 11.71 19.94 7.31
CA HIS A 153 12.33 18.74 6.75
C HIS A 153 11.55 18.18 5.57
N ILE A 154 10.48 18.86 5.16
CA ILE A 154 9.60 18.42 4.07
C ILE A 154 9.32 19.57 3.12
N GLY A 155 8.97 19.25 1.89
CA GLY A 155 8.67 20.24 0.85
C GLY A 155 8.20 19.56 -0.43
N PRO A 156 7.59 20.32 -1.38
CA PRO A 156 7.03 19.75 -2.60
C PRO A 156 8.07 19.10 -3.52
N ASP A 157 9.32 19.51 -3.43
CA ASP A 157 10.43 18.97 -4.23
C ASP A 157 11.43 18.17 -3.38
N GLU A 158 11.21 18.05 -2.08
CA GLU A 158 12.08 17.35 -1.14
C GLU A 158 11.44 16.09 -0.59
N ASP A 159 10.33 16.24 0.12
CA ASP A 159 9.64 15.16 0.83
C ASP A 159 8.14 15.45 0.98
N ILE A 160 7.30 14.60 0.41
CA ILE A 160 5.85 14.79 0.36
C ILE A 160 5.16 13.68 1.14
N PRO A 161 4.76 13.90 2.40
CA PRO A 161 4.00 12.93 3.17
C PRO A 161 2.59 12.69 2.61
N ALA A 162 1.98 11.61 3.08
CA ALA A 162 0.60 11.22 2.76
C ALA A 162 -0.09 10.64 4.00
N GLY A 163 -1.34 10.20 3.85
CA GLY A 163 -2.04 9.43 4.87
C GLY A 163 -1.56 7.97 4.95
N ASP A 164 -1.79 7.37 6.09
CA ASP A 164 -1.63 5.94 6.41
C ASP A 164 -2.54 5.60 7.61
N ILE A 165 -2.31 4.50 8.31
CA ILE A 165 -3.11 4.14 9.49
C ILE A 165 -3.17 5.32 10.50
N GLY A 166 -4.37 5.70 10.90
CA GLY A 166 -4.61 6.81 11.82
C GLY A 166 -4.44 8.21 11.22
N VAL A 167 -4.14 8.31 9.93
CA VAL A 167 -4.02 9.59 9.20
C VAL A 167 -4.87 9.53 7.94
N GLY A 168 -6.08 10.00 8.04
CA GLY A 168 -7.02 10.13 6.92
C GLY A 168 -7.13 11.57 6.41
N GLY A 169 -8.17 11.86 5.63
CA GLY A 169 -8.40 13.18 5.05
C GLY A 169 -8.49 14.31 6.09
N ARG A 170 -9.06 14.03 7.27
CA ARG A 170 -9.13 14.98 8.39
C ARG A 170 -7.74 15.39 8.87
N GLU A 171 -6.90 14.43 9.18
CA GLU A 171 -5.52 14.66 9.66
C GLU A 171 -4.67 15.31 8.57
N VAL A 172 -4.78 14.87 7.33
CA VAL A 172 -4.10 15.51 6.18
C VAL A 172 -4.51 16.96 6.06
N GLY A 173 -5.79 17.30 6.25
CA GLY A 173 -6.27 18.67 6.24
C GLY A 173 -5.64 19.52 7.33
N TYR A 174 -5.60 19.01 8.58
CA TYR A 174 -4.98 19.75 9.71
C TYR A 174 -3.47 19.94 9.51
N LEU A 175 -2.77 18.90 9.02
CA LEU A 175 -1.35 18.98 8.71
C LEU A 175 -1.06 19.99 7.59
N PHE A 176 -1.85 19.97 6.52
CA PHE A 176 -1.72 20.90 5.40
C PHE A 176 -1.97 22.35 5.82
N GLY A 177 -3.02 22.59 6.60
CA GLY A 177 -3.34 23.93 7.10
C GLY A 177 -2.20 24.53 7.94
N GLN A 178 -1.60 23.72 8.82
CA GLN A 178 -0.47 24.15 9.63
C GLN A 178 0.80 24.36 8.81
N TYR A 179 1.12 23.46 7.87
CA TYR A 179 2.25 23.64 6.95
C TYR A 179 2.13 24.95 6.16
N LYS A 180 0.98 25.20 5.54
CA LYS A 180 0.69 26.42 4.80
C LYS A 180 0.86 27.68 5.67
N LYS A 181 0.43 27.61 6.93
CA LYS A 181 0.58 28.72 7.88
C LYS A 181 2.03 29.00 8.21
N LEU A 182 2.85 27.96 8.45
CA LEU A 182 4.25 28.09 8.83
C LEU A 182 5.14 28.57 7.68
N THR A 183 4.86 28.09 6.48
CA THR A 183 5.67 28.43 5.28
C THR A 183 5.22 29.72 4.58
N HIS A 184 4.01 30.20 4.87
CA HIS A 184 3.33 31.27 4.12
C HIS A 184 3.16 30.98 2.62
N GLN A 185 3.11 29.70 2.24
CA GLN A 185 3.03 29.27 0.84
C GLN A 185 1.93 28.24 0.66
N PHE A 186 1.17 28.37 -0.43
CA PHE A 186 0.24 27.33 -0.88
C PHE A 186 0.97 26.45 -1.89
N GLN A 187 1.61 25.40 -1.39
CA GLN A 187 2.40 24.45 -2.17
C GLN A 187 1.67 23.13 -2.36
N GLY A 188 2.09 22.34 -3.35
CA GLY A 188 1.66 20.96 -3.57
C GLY A 188 2.20 20.01 -2.50
N MET A 189 1.84 20.26 -1.26
CA MET A 189 2.32 19.53 -0.08
C MET A 189 1.29 18.54 0.40
N LEU A 190 1.72 17.36 0.88
CA LEU A 190 0.86 16.25 1.27
C LEU A 190 0.03 15.70 0.10
N THR A 191 -0.31 14.43 0.13
CA THR A 191 -1.29 13.81 -0.76
C THR A 191 -2.41 13.13 0.04
N GLY A 192 -3.55 12.92 -0.61
CA GLY A 192 -4.79 12.54 0.07
C GLY A 192 -5.55 13.74 0.62
N LYS A 193 -5.31 14.92 0.03
CA LYS A 193 -6.03 16.15 0.38
C LYS A 193 -7.49 16.12 -0.06
N GLY A 194 -8.31 16.98 0.57
CA GLY A 194 -9.64 17.28 0.09
C GLY A 194 -9.64 17.94 -1.30
N GLN A 195 -10.73 17.77 -2.03
CA GLN A 195 -10.87 18.32 -3.38
C GLN A 195 -10.77 19.85 -3.42
N GLU A 196 -11.13 20.52 -2.31
CA GLU A 196 -11.17 21.97 -2.17
C GLU A 196 -9.78 22.60 -2.12
N PHE A 197 -8.74 21.83 -1.83
CA PHE A 197 -7.37 22.33 -1.67
C PHE A 197 -6.30 21.48 -2.34
N GLY A 198 -6.64 20.86 -3.48
CA GLY A 198 -5.68 20.21 -4.37
C GLY A 198 -5.64 18.70 -4.32
N GLY A 199 -6.68 18.05 -3.78
CA GLY A 199 -6.85 16.60 -3.83
C GLY A 199 -7.18 16.10 -5.24
N SER A 200 -6.81 14.87 -5.56
CA SER A 200 -7.12 14.23 -6.84
C SER A 200 -8.41 13.42 -6.78
N LEU A 201 -9.18 13.46 -7.85
CA LEU A 201 -10.21 12.47 -8.14
C LEU A 201 -9.57 11.08 -8.29
N ILE A 202 -10.38 10.03 -8.20
CA ILE A 202 -9.95 8.62 -8.25
C ILE A 202 -9.05 8.19 -7.08
N ARG A 203 -8.63 9.09 -6.17
CA ARG A 203 -7.76 8.70 -5.05
C ARG A 203 -8.42 7.69 -4.10
N PRO A 204 -9.69 7.83 -3.70
CA PRO A 204 -10.39 6.82 -2.91
C PRO A 204 -10.49 5.47 -3.61
N GLU A 205 -10.73 5.47 -4.91
CA GLU A 205 -10.93 4.28 -5.73
C GLU A 205 -9.61 3.58 -6.08
N ALA A 206 -8.52 4.31 -6.10
CA ALA A 206 -7.27 3.95 -6.76
C ALA A 206 -6.68 2.59 -6.36
N THR A 207 -6.73 2.23 -5.09
CA THR A 207 -6.17 0.96 -4.62
C THR A 207 -6.99 -0.22 -5.13
N GLY A 208 -8.32 -0.15 -4.97
CA GLY A 208 -9.23 -1.19 -5.45
C GLY A 208 -9.22 -1.32 -6.97
N TYR A 209 -9.33 -0.18 -7.68
CA TYR A 209 -9.28 -0.15 -9.14
C TYR A 209 -7.95 -0.70 -9.68
N GLY A 210 -6.84 -0.24 -9.12
CA GLY A 210 -5.51 -0.69 -9.53
C GLY A 210 -5.32 -2.19 -9.34
N ASN A 211 -5.80 -2.75 -8.23
CA ASN A 211 -5.75 -4.20 -7.98
C ASN A 211 -6.51 -4.99 -9.04
N VAL A 212 -7.68 -4.52 -9.45
CA VAL A 212 -8.48 -5.21 -10.49
C VAL A 212 -7.83 -5.05 -11.87
N TYR A 213 -7.26 -3.91 -12.21
CA TYR A 213 -6.48 -3.74 -13.45
C TYR A 213 -5.28 -4.68 -13.51
N PHE A 214 -4.54 -4.79 -12.42
CA PHE A 214 -3.42 -5.71 -12.31
C PHE A 214 -3.86 -7.18 -12.46
N LEU A 215 -4.95 -7.57 -11.78
CA LEU A 215 -5.57 -8.89 -11.89
C LEU A 215 -5.96 -9.21 -13.35
N ALA A 216 -6.63 -8.28 -14.03
CA ALA A 216 -7.01 -8.47 -15.43
C ALA A 216 -5.81 -8.75 -16.33
N ASN A 217 -4.70 -8.04 -16.10
CA ASN A 217 -3.45 -8.29 -16.82
C ASN A 217 -2.84 -9.65 -16.48
N MET A 218 -2.87 -10.08 -15.19
CA MET A 218 -2.43 -11.42 -14.81
C MET A 218 -3.21 -12.51 -15.55
N LEU A 219 -4.53 -12.40 -15.61
CA LEU A 219 -5.39 -13.37 -16.29
C LEU A 219 -5.10 -13.42 -17.79
N LYS A 220 -4.84 -12.27 -18.42
CA LYS A 220 -4.46 -12.21 -19.86
C LYS A 220 -3.19 -12.99 -20.18
N THR A 221 -2.25 -13.14 -19.26
CA THR A 221 -1.05 -13.97 -19.47
C THR A 221 -1.37 -15.44 -19.72
N ARG A 222 -2.55 -15.88 -19.34
CA ARG A 222 -3.08 -17.24 -19.55
C ARG A 222 -4.28 -17.28 -20.50
N ASN A 223 -4.51 -16.20 -21.25
CA ASN A 223 -5.68 -16.06 -22.14
C ASN A 223 -7.02 -16.25 -21.43
N ILE A 224 -7.13 -15.80 -20.18
CA ILE A 224 -8.35 -15.87 -19.37
C ILE A 224 -8.98 -14.48 -19.31
N ASP A 225 -10.29 -14.41 -19.53
CA ASP A 225 -11.07 -13.18 -19.34
C ASP A 225 -11.53 -13.08 -17.88
N LEU A 226 -11.55 -11.88 -17.34
CA LEU A 226 -12.10 -11.57 -16.01
C LEU A 226 -13.64 -11.63 -16.00
N ALA A 227 -14.29 -11.30 -17.13
CA ALA A 227 -15.73 -11.34 -17.24
C ALA A 227 -16.28 -12.74 -16.92
N GLY A 228 -17.34 -12.77 -16.13
CA GLY A 228 -18.00 -14.01 -15.68
C GLY A 228 -17.29 -14.77 -14.56
N LYS A 229 -16.11 -14.34 -14.11
CA LYS A 229 -15.40 -15.00 -13.01
C LYS A 229 -16.05 -14.70 -11.67
N VAL A 230 -16.12 -15.72 -10.83
CA VAL A 230 -16.61 -15.62 -9.44
C VAL A 230 -15.45 -15.22 -8.54
N VAL A 231 -15.63 -14.16 -7.76
CA VAL A 231 -14.55 -13.53 -7.00
C VAL A 231 -14.89 -13.43 -5.52
N LEU A 232 -13.99 -13.91 -4.67
CA LEU A 232 -14.02 -13.69 -3.22
C LEU A 232 -13.30 -12.38 -2.91
N VAL A 233 -13.95 -11.50 -2.16
CA VAL A 233 -13.36 -10.26 -1.65
C VAL A 233 -13.50 -10.24 -0.14
N SER A 234 -12.43 -9.96 0.58
CA SER A 234 -12.48 -9.70 2.01
C SER A 234 -12.49 -8.20 2.32
N GLY A 235 -12.94 -7.86 3.52
CA GLY A 235 -13.13 -6.47 3.93
C GLY A 235 -14.47 -5.91 3.45
N SER A 236 -14.76 -4.72 3.92
CA SER A 236 -15.93 -3.90 3.50
C SER A 236 -15.62 -2.41 3.59
N GLY A 237 -14.34 -2.08 3.75
CA GLY A 237 -13.83 -0.71 3.72
C GLY A 237 -13.52 -0.24 2.30
N ASN A 238 -12.81 0.87 2.22
CA ASN A 238 -12.53 1.57 0.97
C ASN A 238 -11.95 0.68 -0.14
N VAL A 239 -10.91 -0.11 0.18
CA VAL A 239 -10.26 -0.99 -0.82
C VAL A 239 -11.24 -2.04 -1.33
N ALA A 240 -11.97 -2.70 -0.44
CA ALA A 240 -12.93 -3.74 -0.79
C ALA A 240 -14.09 -3.18 -1.63
N GLN A 241 -14.68 -2.04 -1.23
CA GLN A 241 -15.78 -1.40 -1.94
C GLN A 241 -15.40 -1.07 -3.39
N TYR A 242 -14.26 -0.46 -3.61
CA TYR A 242 -13.83 -0.09 -4.96
C TYR A 242 -13.23 -1.24 -5.76
N THR A 243 -12.72 -2.28 -5.10
CA THR A 243 -12.43 -3.57 -5.77
C THR A 243 -13.71 -4.16 -6.34
N VAL A 244 -14.77 -4.26 -5.54
CA VAL A 244 -16.09 -4.77 -5.98
C VAL A 244 -16.66 -3.92 -7.12
N GLU A 245 -16.60 -2.59 -6.99
CA GLU A 245 -17.09 -1.67 -8.03
C GLU A 245 -16.41 -1.92 -9.38
N LYS A 246 -15.08 -2.02 -9.39
CA LYS A 246 -14.34 -2.25 -10.65
C LYS A 246 -14.57 -3.67 -11.20
N LEU A 247 -14.72 -4.68 -10.33
CA LEU A 247 -15.08 -6.03 -10.74
C LEU A 247 -16.43 -6.06 -11.48
N ILE A 248 -17.44 -5.39 -10.92
CA ILE A 248 -18.76 -5.26 -11.56
C ILE A 248 -18.64 -4.58 -12.93
N GLN A 249 -17.92 -3.46 -13.01
CA GLN A 249 -17.71 -2.72 -14.26
C GLN A 249 -17.03 -3.57 -15.35
N LEU A 250 -16.17 -4.51 -14.96
CA LEU A 250 -15.48 -5.42 -15.89
C LEU A 250 -16.21 -6.77 -16.08
N GLY A 251 -17.43 -6.89 -15.58
CA GLY A 251 -18.29 -8.05 -15.80
C GLY A 251 -17.96 -9.27 -14.94
N ALA A 252 -17.17 -9.14 -13.90
CA ALA A 252 -16.94 -10.20 -12.92
C ALA A 252 -18.05 -10.26 -11.89
N LYS A 253 -18.10 -11.35 -11.13
CA LYS A 253 -19.13 -11.63 -10.12
C LYS A 253 -18.52 -11.69 -8.72
N PRO A 254 -18.42 -10.56 -7.98
CA PRO A 254 -18.03 -10.59 -6.58
C PRO A 254 -19.15 -11.18 -5.73
N VAL A 255 -18.81 -12.12 -4.83
CA VAL A 255 -19.80 -12.88 -4.06
C VAL A 255 -19.64 -12.79 -2.55
N THR A 256 -18.57 -12.16 -2.06
CA THR A 256 -18.29 -12.01 -0.62
C THR A 256 -17.84 -10.61 -0.27
N LEU A 257 -18.14 -10.19 0.95
CA LEU A 257 -17.53 -9.10 1.69
C LEU A 257 -17.43 -9.52 3.14
N SER A 258 -16.53 -8.93 3.91
CA SER A 258 -16.33 -9.27 5.31
C SER A 258 -16.01 -8.05 6.17
N ASP A 259 -16.16 -8.23 7.49
CA ASP A 259 -15.58 -7.33 8.50
C ASP A 259 -14.96 -8.14 9.65
N SER A 260 -14.69 -7.50 10.79
CA SER A 260 -14.08 -8.18 11.93
C SER A 260 -14.95 -9.27 12.54
N ASP A 261 -16.27 -9.23 12.30
CA ASP A 261 -17.22 -10.12 12.96
C ASP A 261 -17.58 -11.35 12.09
N GLY A 262 -17.31 -11.28 10.78
CA GLY A 262 -17.61 -12.38 9.86
C GLY A 262 -17.71 -11.93 8.40
N TYR A 263 -18.29 -12.79 7.56
CA TYR A 263 -18.47 -12.49 6.14
C TYR A 263 -19.88 -12.84 5.62
N ILE A 264 -20.26 -12.17 4.55
CA ILE A 264 -21.46 -12.52 3.76
C ILE A 264 -21.04 -13.31 2.52
N TYR A 265 -21.90 -14.24 2.11
CA TYR A 265 -21.81 -14.94 0.84
C TYR A 265 -23.12 -14.78 0.07
N ASP A 266 -23.03 -14.09 -1.06
CA ASP A 266 -24.15 -13.83 -1.96
C ASP A 266 -23.91 -14.54 -3.30
N PRO A 267 -24.45 -15.74 -3.50
CA PRO A 267 -24.22 -16.55 -4.70
C PRO A 267 -24.74 -15.90 -5.99
N GLU A 268 -25.74 -15.00 -5.89
CA GLU A 268 -26.24 -14.24 -7.03
C GLU A 268 -25.30 -13.09 -7.44
N GLY A 269 -24.35 -12.74 -6.59
CA GLY A 269 -23.38 -11.66 -6.79
C GLY A 269 -23.85 -10.35 -6.19
N ILE A 270 -22.84 -9.54 -5.88
CA ILE A 270 -23.01 -8.16 -5.42
C ILE A 270 -23.04 -7.28 -6.67
N ASP A 271 -24.18 -6.68 -6.96
CA ASP A 271 -24.40 -5.73 -8.04
C ASP A 271 -24.20 -4.26 -7.56
N GLU A 272 -24.42 -3.30 -8.46
CA GLU A 272 -24.29 -1.88 -8.15
C GLU A 272 -25.21 -1.41 -7.02
N GLU A 273 -26.48 -1.87 -7.01
CA GLU A 273 -27.46 -1.48 -5.97
C GLU A 273 -27.02 -2.00 -4.60
N LYS A 274 -26.63 -3.28 -4.53
CA LYS A 274 -26.12 -3.90 -3.30
C LYS A 274 -24.85 -3.27 -2.82
N LEU A 275 -23.95 -2.86 -3.74
CA LEU A 275 -22.72 -2.15 -3.40
C LEU A 275 -22.99 -0.76 -2.83
N GLU A 276 -23.94 0.00 -3.39
CA GLU A 276 -24.33 1.30 -2.85
C GLU A 276 -24.89 1.16 -1.43
N TYR A 277 -25.69 0.13 -1.17
CA TYR A 277 -26.12 -0.19 0.19
C TYR A 277 -24.92 -0.44 1.13
N VAL A 278 -23.92 -1.20 0.69
CA VAL A 278 -22.69 -1.43 1.50
C VAL A 278 -21.97 -0.12 1.78
N LYS A 279 -21.86 0.77 0.81
CA LYS A 279 -21.23 2.09 0.99
C LYS A 279 -21.97 2.94 2.02
N GLU A 280 -23.30 2.99 1.95
CA GLU A 280 -24.13 3.68 2.94
C GLU A 280 -23.95 3.08 4.33
N LEU A 281 -24.12 1.76 4.45
CA LEU A 281 -23.97 1.01 5.69
C LEU A 281 -22.61 1.23 6.37
N LYS A 282 -21.52 1.15 5.59
CA LYS A 282 -20.15 1.20 6.14
C LYS A 282 -19.64 2.62 6.35
N ASN A 283 -19.92 3.52 5.43
CA ASN A 283 -19.31 4.86 5.42
C ASN A 283 -20.16 5.90 6.17
N ILE A 284 -21.47 5.74 6.19
CA ILE A 284 -22.42 6.67 6.81
C ILE A 284 -22.93 6.14 8.14
N GLU A 285 -23.56 4.97 8.13
CA GLU A 285 -24.18 4.37 9.32
C GLU A 285 -23.17 3.70 10.25
N ARG A 286 -21.97 3.34 9.75
CA ARG A 286 -20.91 2.59 10.45
C ARG A 286 -21.41 1.23 10.97
N GLY A 287 -22.34 0.61 10.27
CA GLY A 287 -22.93 -0.68 10.56
C GLY A 287 -21.99 -1.85 10.28
N ARG A 288 -22.51 -3.06 10.46
CA ARG A 288 -21.79 -4.33 10.27
C ARG A 288 -22.27 -5.02 9.01
N ILE A 289 -21.37 -5.79 8.37
CA ILE A 289 -21.71 -6.48 7.12
C ILE A 289 -22.82 -7.52 7.29
N ARG A 290 -23.08 -7.99 8.51
CA ARG A 290 -24.24 -8.84 8.85
C ARG A 290 -25.57 -8.25 8.37
N GLU A 291 -25.74 -6.92 8.47
CA GLU A 291 -26.94 -6.20 8.07
C GLU A 291 -27.25 -6.35 6.57
N TYR A 292 -26.20 -6.53 5.75
CA TYR A 292 -26.39 -6.89 4.34
C TYR A 292 -27.06 -8.25 4.21
N ALA A 293 -26.61 -9.26 4.96
CA ALA A 293 -27.18 -10.60 4.90
C ALA A 293 -28.64 -10.60 5.36
N GLU A 294 -28.98 -9.83 6.37
CA GLU A 294 -30.35 -9.66 6.88
C GLU A 294 -31.23 -8.99 5.81
N LYS A 295 -30.75 -7.95 5.15
CA LYS A 295 -31.50 -7.23 4.12
C LYS A 295 -31.79 -8.06 2.87
N TYR A 296 -30.80 -8.80 2.39
CA TYR A 296 -30.85 -9.52 1.12
C TYR A 296 -31.14 -11.02 1.29
N GLY A 297 -31.28 -11.51 2.54
CA GLY A 297 -31.59 -12.92 2.82
C GLY A 297 -30.49 -13.89 2.39
N VAL A 298 -29.23 -13.48 2.47
CA VAL A 298 -28.08 -14.27 2.07
C VAL A 298 -27.33 -14.86 3.29
N LYS A 299 -26.41 -15.79 3.04
CA LYS A 299 -25.60 -16.44 4.08
C LYS A 299 -24.70 -15.43 4.79
N TYR A 300 -24.70 -15.48 6.13
CA TYR A 300 -23.71 -14.86 6.99
C TYR A 300 -22.99 -15.91 7.81
N VAL A 301 -21.67 -15.79 7.91
CA VAL A 301 -20.84 -16.69 8.73
C VAL A 301 -20.07 -15.87 9.74
N GLU A 302 -20.44 -16.02 11.01
CA GLU A 302 -19.82 -15.31 12.12
C GLU A 302 -18.43 -15.86 12.44
N GLY A 303 -17.49 -14.98 12.78
CA GLY A 303 -16.13 -15.33 13.23
C GLY A 303 -15.24 -15.97 12.17
N ALA A 304 -15.65 -15.97 10.90
CA ALA A 304 -14.91 -16.61 9.81
C ALA A 304 -14.55 -15.63 8.69
N LYS A 305 -13.65 -16.09 7.81
CA LYS A 305 -13.21 -15.40 6.60
C LYS A 305 -13.71 -16.16 5.35
N PRO A 306 -13.86 -15.53 4.18
CA PRO A 306 -14.57 -16.11 3.04
C PRO A 306 -13.76 -17.17 2.26
N TRP A 307 -12.58 -17.52 2.69
CA TRP A 307 -11.64 -18.35 1.91
C TRP A 307 -12.04 -19.81 1.73
N GLY A 308 -13.09 -20.26 2.40
CA GLY A 308 -13.67 -21.59 2.23
C GLY A 308 -14.71 -21.70 1.11
N GLU A 309 -15.23 -20.58 0.59
CA GLU A 309 -16.22 -20.57 -0.47
C GLU A 309 -15.60 -20.88 -1.83
N LYS A 310 -16.34 -21.53 -2.73
CA LYS A 310 -15.87 -21.85 -4.08
C LYS A 310 -15.89 -20.60 -4.96
N ALA A 311 -14.78 -20.35 -5.63
CA ALA A 311 -14.63 -19.24 -6.57
C ALA A 311 -13.45 -19.45 -7.51
N ASP A 312 -13.35 -18.61 -8.54
CA ASP A 312 -12.25 -18.60 -9.47
C ASP A 312 -11.06 -17.75 -8.96
N ILE A 313 -11.35 -16.68 -8.21
CA ILE A 313 -10.38 -15.65 -7.85
C ILE A 313 -10.59 -15.23 -6.38
N ALA A 314 -9.49 -14.91 -5.68
CA ALA A 314 -9.53 -14.34 -4.34
C ALA A 314 -8.76 -13.01 -4.29
N LEU A 315 -9.42 -11.96 -3.77
CA LEU A 315 -8.88 -10.60 -3.62
C LEU A 315 -8.91 -10.18 -2.14
N PRO A 316 -7.89 -10.55 -1.35
CA PRO A 316 -7.82 -10.13 0.04
C PRO A 316 -7.63 -8.61 0.13
N SER A 317 -8.61 -7.93 0.73
CA SER A 317 -8.72 -6.47 0.76
C SER A 317 -9.02 -5.91 2.16
N ALA A 318 -8.80 -6.72 3.21
CA ALA A 318 -9.09 -6.34 4.60
C ALA A 318 -7.81 -6.02 5.39
N THR A 319 -7.11 -7.05 5.89
CA THR A 319 -6.03 -6.90 6.85
C THR A 319 -4.82 -7.77 6.53
N GLN A 320 -3.69 -7.45 7.17
CA GLN A 320 -2.51 -8.32 7.09
C GLN A 320 -2.76 -9.69 7.71
N ASN A 321 -2.08 -10.71 7.18
CA ASN A 321 -2.11 -12.10 7.67
C ASN A 321 -3.51 -12.73 7.72
N GLU A 322 -4.40 -12.32 6.83
CA GLU A 322 -5.76 -12.87 6.78
C GLU A 322 -5.87 -14.19 6.01
N ILE A 323 -4.89 -14.53 5.19
CA ILE A 323 -4.76 -15.83 4.52
C ILE A 323 -3.54 -16.54 5.08
N ASP A 324 -3.77 -17.56 5.90
CA ASP A 324 -2.75 -18.47 6.37
C ASP A 324 -2.53 -19.64 5.41
N GLU A 325 -1.63 -20.54 5.76
CA GLU A 325 -1.28 -21.71 4.93
C GLU A 325 -2.49 -22.62 4.67
N ASP A 326 -3.34 -22.85 5.67
CA ASP A 326 -4.51 -23.73 5.56
C ASP A 326 -5.61 -23.11 4.68
N ALA A 327 -5.85 -21.80 4.83
CA ALA A 327 -6.73 -21.06 3.94
C ALA A 327 -6.24 -21.08 2.49
N ALA A 328 -4.93 -20.92 2.28
CA ALA A 328 -4.32 -21.01 0.94
C ALA A 328 -4.50 -22.40 0.31
N LYS A 329 -4.27 -23.47 1.07
CA LYS A 329 -4.53 -24.85 0.61
C LYS A 329 -5.99 -25.04 0.22
N THR A 330 -6.91 -24.50 1.01
CA THR A 330 -8.37 -24.56 0.73
C THR A 330 -8.72 -23.81 -0.56
N LEU A 331 -8.19 -22.60 -0.76
CA LEU A 331 -8.41 -21.83 -1.99
C LEU A 331 -7.93 -22.60 -3.23
N VAL A 332 -6.72 -23.17 -3.17
CA VAL A 332 -6.16 -23.99 -4.27
C VAL A 332 -7.00 -25.24 -4.52
N ALA A 333 -7.39 -25.96 -3.46
CA ALA A 333 -8.24 -27.16 -3.58
C ALA A 333 -9.61 -26.85 -4.17
N ASN A 334 -10.17 -25.66 -3.90
CA ASN A 334 -11.42 -25.16 -4.45
C ASN A 334 -11.30 -24.65 -5.90
N GLY A 335 -10.11 -24.69 -6.49
CA GLY A 335 -9.88 -24.34 -7.89
C GLY A 335 -9.63 -22.86 -8.16
N VAL A 336 -9.22 -22.07 -7.16
CA VAL A 336 -8.84 -20.68 -7.36
C VAL A 336 -7.63 -20.62 -8.30
N ILE A 337 -7.73 -19.81 -9.36
CA ILE A 337 -6.70 -19.66 -10.41
C ILE A 337 -5.83 -18.42 -10.19
N ALA A 338 -6.32 -17.44 -9.44
CA ALA A 338 -5.61 -16.20 -9.18
C ALA A 338 -5.89 -15.65 -7.78
N VAL A 339 -4.85 -15.10 -7.15
CA VAL A 339 -4.91 -14.32 -5.92
C VAL A 339 -4.20 -13.00 -6.16
N SER A 340 -4.87 -11.86 -5.91
CA SER A 340 -4.28 -10.53 -6.06
C SER A 340 -4.53 -9.68 -4.81
N GLU A 341 -3.47 -9.22 -4.18
CA GLU A 341 -3.52 -8.59 -2.86
C GLU A 341 -3.86 -7.10 -2.92
N GLY A 342 -5.08 -6.77 -2.49
CA GLY A 342 -5.49 -5.37 -2.29
C GLY A 342 -5.01 -4.78 -0.97
N ALA A 343 -4.98 -5.58 0.09
CA ALA A 343 -4.42 -5.21 1.38
C ALA A 343 -2.88 -5.28 1.39
N ASN A 344 -2.26 -4.74 2.44
CA ASN A 344 -0.83 -4.89 2.65
C ASN A 344 -0.55 -6.21 3.38
N MET A 345 0.26 -7.08 2.77
CA MET A 345 0.68 -8.38 3.30
C MET A 345 -0.47 -9.24 3.87
N PRO A 346 -1.56 -9.46 3.12
CA PRO A 346 -2.69 -10.24 3.63
C PRO A 346 -2.39 -11.74 3.69
N SER A 347 -1.44 -12.23 2.88
CA SER A 347 -1.03 -13.63 2.87
C SER A 347 0.23 -13.84 3.71
N THR A 348 0.21 -14.88 4.56
CA THR A 348 1.40 -15.29 5.31
C THR A 348 2.47 -15.89 4.37
N PRO A 349 3.76 -15.94 4.78
CA PRO A 349 4.79 -16.61 3.98
C PRO A 349 4.46 -18.06 3.61
N GLY A 350 3.80 -18.80 4.50
CA GLY A 350 3.32 -20.16 4.23
C GLY A 350 2.23 -20.17 3.14
N ALA A 351 1.30 -19.23 3.18
CA ALA A 351 0.26 -19.09 2.15
C ALA A 351 0.87 -18.75 0.78
N ILE A 352 1.81 -17.81 0.73
CA ILE A 352 2.50 -17.43 -0.51
C ILE A 352 3.21 -18.65 -1.12
N LYS A 353 3.88 -19.44 -0.28
CA LYS A 353 4.53 -20.68 -0.75
C LYS A 353 3.53 -21.66 -1.35
N VAL A 354 2.36 -21.86 -0.73
CA VAL A 354 1.30 -22.73 -1.28
C VAL A 354 0.85 -22.24 -2.67
N PHE A 355 0.64 -20.96 -2.85
CA PHE A 355 0.23 -20.39 -4.15
C PHE A 355 1.31 -20.58 -5.22
N GLN A 356 2.57 -20.34 -4.86
CA GLN A 356 3.70 -20.51 -5.79
C GLN A 356 3.94 -21.98 -6.14
N ASP A 357 3.89 -22.91 -5.18
CA ASP A 357 4.03 -24.34 -5.41
C ASP A 357 2.91 -24.89 -6.32
N ALA A 358 1.69 -24.38 -6.14
CA ALA A 358 0.53 -24.69 -7.00
C ALA A 358 0.58 -23.98 -8.35
N LYS A 359 1.54 -23.07 -8.56
CA LYS A 359 1.70 -22.27 -9.79
C LYS A 359 0.44 -21.54 -10.23
N ILE A 360 -0.40 -21.10 -9.30
CA ILE A 360 -1.49 -20.19 -9.59
C ILE A 360 -0.95 -18.77 -9.80
N LEU A 361 -1.75 -17.92 -10.40
CA LEU A 361 -1.42 -16.49 -10.54
C LEU A 361 -1.50 -15.84 -9.15
N TYR A 362 -0.36 -15.42 -8.62
CA TYR A 362 -0.32 -14.73 -7.31
C TYR A 362 0.47 -13.43 -7.44
N SER A 363 -0.12 -12.32 -7.02
CA SER A 363 0.55 -11.02 -6.99
C SER A 363 0.64 -10.44 -5.58
N PRO A 364 1.83 -9.96 -5.18
CA PRO A 364 2.02 -9.33 -3.87
C PRO A 364 1.38 -7.94 -3.84
N GLY A 365 0.97 -7.51 -2.65
CA GLY A 365 0.33 -6.21 -2.45
C GLY A 365 1.16 -5.03 -2.95
N LYS A 366 2.49 -5.05 -2.79
CA LYS A 366 3.37 -3.96 -3.27
C LYS A 366 3.25 -3.64 -4.76
N ALA A 367 2.89 -4.62 -5.58
CA ALA A 367 2.60 -4.43 -7.00
C ALA A 367 1.10 -4.19 -7.24
N ALA A 368 0.26 -5.11 -6.76
CA ALA A 368 -1.17 -5.08 -7.04
C ALA A 368 -1.91 -3.90 -6.41
N ASN A 369 -1.52 -3.47 -5.20
CA ASN A 369 -2.16 -2.34 -4.52
C ASN A 369 -1.46 -0.99 -4.74
N ALA A 370 -0.52 -0.90 -5.67
CA ALA A 370 0.23 0.32 -5.95
C ALA A 370 -0.62 1.45 -6.56
N GLY A 371 -1.87 1.17 -6.96
CA GLY A 371 -2.79 2.18 -7.49
C GLY A 371 -2.98 3.38 -6.57
N GLY A 372 -3.04 3.15 -5.26
CA GLY A 372 -3.17 4.23 -4.28
C GLY A 372 -2.00 5.21 -4.31
N VAL A 373 -0.76 4.73 -4.31
CA VAL A 373 0.42 5.59 -4.40
C VAL A 373 0.61 6.14 -5.81
N ALA A 374 0.20 5.43 -6.85
CA ALA A 374 0.20 5.94 -8.21
C ALA A 374 -0.67 7.21 -8.35
N VAL A 375 -1.92 7.18 -7.86
CA VAL A 375 -2.77 8.38 -7.88
C VAL A 375 -2.27 9.46 -6.93
N SER A 376 -1.59 9.11 -5.83
CA SER A 376 -0.86 10.10 -5.02
C SER A 376 0.20 10.83 -5.84
N GLY A 377 0.95 10.14 -6.69
CA GLY A 377 1.90 10.76 -7.62
C GLY A 377 1.21 11.62 -8.68
N LEU A 378 0.06 11.19 -9.19
CA LEU A 378 -0.75 12.00 -10.12
C LEU A 378 -1.32 13.26 -9.43
N GLU A 379 -1.66 13.18 -8.14
CA GLU A 379 -2.03 14.36 -7.34
C GLU A 379 -0.86 15.35 -7.25
N MET A 380 0.37 14.85 -7.03
CA MET A 380 1.57 15.69 -7.05
C MET A 380 1.74 16.39 -8.41
N SER A 381 1.55 15.68 -9.52
CA SER A 381 1.62 16.25 -10.87
C SER A 381 0.59 17.34 -11.08
N GLN A 382 -0.67 17.11 -10.73
CA GLN A 382 -1.75 18.11 -10.80
C GLN A 382 -1.42 19.34 -9.96
N ASN A 383 -0.86 19.14 -8.75
CA ASN A 383 -0.46 20.25 -7.87
C ASN A 383 0.69 21.07 -8.46
N SER A 384 1.67 20.42 -9.10
CA SER A 384 2.79 21.11 -9.76
C SER A 384 2.35 21.92 -10.97
N GLU A 385 1.41 21.41 -11.74
CA GLU A 385 0.79 22.10 -12.88
C GLU A 385 -0.22 23.17 -12.44
N ARG A 386 -0.71 23.11 -11.19
CA ARG A 386 -1.82 23.90 -10.65
C ARG A 386 -3.13 23.67 -11.41
N LEU A 387 -3.33 22.44 -11.87
CA LEU A 387 -4.53 22.00 -12.59
C LEU A 387 -5.28 20.94 -11.77
N LYS A 388 -6.52 20.74 -12.12
CA LYS A 388 -7.37 19.64 -11.65
C LYS A 388 -7.77 18.80 -12.85
N TRP A 389 -7.40 17.53 -12.82
CA TRP A 389 -7.80 16.58 -13.86
C TRP A 389 -9.15 15.95 -13.55
N SER A 390 -9.92 15.67 -14.59
CA SER A 390 -11.18 14.95 -14.48
C SER A 390 -10.98 13.46 -14.17
N ARG A 391 -12.07 12.75 -13.89
CA ARG A 391 -12.03 11.29 -13.69
C ARG A 391 -11.54 10.57 -14.96
N GLU A 392 -11.98 11.05 -16.12
CA GLU A 392 -11.64 10.54 -17.44
C GLU A 392 -10.18 10.78 -17.80
N GLU A 393 -9.51 11.71 -17.16
CA GLU A 393 -8.07 11.96 -17.30
C GLU A 393 -7.25 11.11 -16.29
N VAL A 394 -7.72 10.96 -15.06
CA VAL A 394 -6.96 10.26 -14.01
C VAL A 394 -7.05 8.75 -14.15
N ASP A 395 -8.24 8.17 -14.38
CA ASP A 395 -8.43 6.71 -14.41
C ASP A 395 -7.64 6.02 -15.53
N PRO A 396 -7.58 6.53 -16.80
CA PRO A 396 -6.71 5.96 -17.81
C PRO A 396 -5.22 6.03 -17.48
N LYS A 397 -4.77 7.10 -16.78
CA LYS A 397 -3.38 7.20 -16.32
C LYS A 397 -3.09 6.15 -15.26
N LEU A 398 -4.02 5.95 -14.31
CA LEU A 398 -3.92 4.87 -13.33
C LEU A 398 -3.84 3.50 -14.01
N HIS A 399 -4.71 3.23 -14.96
CA HIS A 399 -4.71 1.97 -15.73
C HIS A 399 -3.37 1.75 -16.40
N GLY A 400 -2.86 2.75 -17.15
CA GLY A 400 -1.56 2.67 -17.82
C GLY A 400 -0.40 2.42 -16.84
N ILE A 401 -0.41 3.04 -15.66
CA ILE A 401 0.61 2.78 -14.63
C ILE A 401 0.53 1.33 -14.15
N MET A 402 -0.68 0.79 -13.94
CA MET A 402 -0.84 -0.61 -13.52
C MET A 402 -0.40 -1.59 -14.61
N ASP A 403 -0.62 -1.26 -15.88
CA ASP A 403 -0.11 -2.03 -17.03
C ASP A 403 1.43 -2.06 -17.03
N ASP A 404 2.07 -0.92 -16.81
CA ASP A 404 3.54 -0.81 -16.72
C ASP A 404 4.11 -1.60 -15.55
N ILE A 405 3.48 -1.52 -14.38
CA ILE A 405 3.88 -2.32 -13.20
C ILE A 405 3.81 -3.80 -13.53
N HIS A 406 2.69 -4.24 -14.10
CA HIS A 406 2.50 -5.64 -14.49
C HIS A 406 3.56 -6.10 -15.51
N ALA A 407 3.79 -5.33 -16.57
CA ALA A 407 4.77 -5.64 -17.61
C ALA A 407 6.18 -5.78 -17.03
N ASN A 408 6.57 -4.91 -16.11
CA ASN A 408 7.85 -5.00 -15.41
C ASN A 408 7.94 -6.23 -14.51
N CYS A 409 6.87 -6.59 -13.79
CA CYS A 409 6.83 -7.80 -12.99
C CYS A 409 6.97 -9.06 -13.87
N VAL A 410 6.32 -9.12 -15.02
CA VAL A 410 6.46 -10.22 -16.00
C VAL A 410 7.89 -10.31 -16.50
N LYS A 411 8.47 -9.17 -16.91
CA LYS A 411 9.83 -9.12 -17.47
C LYS A 411 10.89 -9.73 -16.54
N TYR A 412 10.81 -9.46 -15.24
CA TYR A 412 11.80 -9.89 -14.26
C TYR A 412 11.37 -11.10 -13.41
N GLY A 413 10.10 -11.50 -13.49
CA GLY A 413 9.54 -12.61 -12.73
C GLY A 413 9.29 -13.89 -13.51
N THR A 414 9.44 -13.87 -14.85
CA THR A 414 9.21 -15.08 -15.65
C THR A 414 10.32 -16.09 -15.42
N GLU A 415 9.95 -17.26 -14.93
CA GLU A 415 10.83 -18.39 -14.68
C GLU A 415 11.07 -19.23 -15.95
N PRO A 416 12.11 -20.10 -16.00
CA PRO A 416 12.43 -20.89 -17.19
C PRO A 416 11.31 -21.81 -17.66
N ASP A 417 10.39 -22.22 -16.77
CA ASP A 417 9.23 -23.05 -17.11
C ASP A 417 8.01 -22.25 -17.58
N GLY A 418 8.15 -20.92 -17.69
CA GLY A 418 7.09 -20.02 -18.10
C GLY A 418 6.18 -19.52 -16.97
N TYR A 419 6.38 -19.99 -15.74
CA TYR A 419 5.67 -19.44 -14.58
C TYR A 419 6.11 -18.01 -14.30
N ILE A 420 5.17 -17.14 -13.95
CA ILE A 420 5.47 -15.76 -13.59
C ILE A 420 5.45 -15.64 -12.05
N ASN A 421 6.63 -15.50 -11.47
CA ASN A 421 6.80 -15.20 -10.06
C ASN A 421 6.71 -13.68 -9.83
N TYR A 422 5.52 -13.19 -9.58
CA TYR A 422 5.26 -11.76 -9.39
C TYR A 422 5.96 -11.18 -8.16
N VAL A 423 6.25 -11.97 -7.12
CA VAL A 423 7.03 -11.52 -5.95
C VAL A 423 8.45 -11.18 -6.36
N LYS A 424 9.13 -12.10 -7.05
CA LYS A 424 10.48 -11.88 -7.61
C LYS A 424 10.46 -10.72 -8.61
N GLY A 425 9.49 -10.73 -9.52
CA GLY A 425 9.35 -9.69 -10.54
C GLY A 425 9.22 -8.29 -9.96
N ALA A 426 8.36 -8.09 -8.98
CA ALA A 426 8.17 -6.81 -8.32
C ALA A 426 9.42 -6.34 -7.58
N ASN A 427 10.07 -7.23 -6.81
CA ASN A 427 11.27 -6.87 -6.05
C ASN A 427 12.44 -6.53 -6.97
N VAL A 428 12.70 -7.34 -8.01
CA VAL A 428 13.79 -7.11 -8.96
C VAL A 428 13.55 -5.83 -9.78
N ALA A 429 12.34 -5.64 -10.31
CA ALA A 429 12.00 -4.44 -11.10
C ALA A 429 12.18 -3.16 -10.28
N GLY A 430 11.64 -3.15 -9.04
CA GLY A 430 11.78 -2.01 -8.14
C GLY A 430 13.24 -1.73 -7.77
N PHE A 431 13.98 -2.77 -7.41
CA PHE A 431 15.39 -2.67 -7.07
C PHE A 431 16.23 -2.10 -8.21
N LEU A 432 16.15 -2.68 -9.41
CA LEU A 432 16.98 -2.25 -10.54
C LEU A 432 16.78 -0.79 -10.93
N LYS A 433 15.55 -0.28 -10.85
CA LYS A 433 15.29 1.13 -11.13
C LYS A 433 16.01 2.04 -10.15
N VAL A 434 15.90 1.76 -8.84
CA VAL A 434 16.59 2.53 -7.80
C VAL A 434 18.11 2.38 -7.91
N ALA A 435 18.60 1.15 -8.08
CA ALA A 435 20.02 0.86 -8.21
C ALA A 435 20.68 1.62 -9.37
N ARG A 436 20.07 1.61 -10.54
CA ARG A 436 20.56 2.32 -11.73
C ARG A 436 20.59 3.83 -11.52
N ALA A 437 19.55 4.39 -10.88
CA ALA A 437 19.52 5.81 -10.55
C ALA A 437 20.64 6.18 -9.55
N MET A 438 20.82 5.39 -8.50
CA MET A 438 21.91 5.59 -7.53
C MET A 438 23.30 5.51 -8.19
N MET A 439 23.49 4.57 -9.12
CA MET A 439 24.75 4.45 -9.87
C MET A 439 24.99 5.64 -10.79
N ALA A 440 23.97 6.12 -11.48
CA ALA A 440 24.05 7.25 -12.39
C ALA A 440 24.35 8.58 -11.68
N GLN A 441 23.87 8.73 -10.44
CA GLN A 441 24.09 9.94 -9.62
C GLN A 441 25.39 9.93 -8.83
N GLY A 442 26.10 8.82 -8.80
CA GLY A 442 27.40 8.70 -8.11
C GLY A 442 27.25 8.37 -6.61
N TYR A 443 28.20 8.90 -5.81
CA TYR A 443 28.30 8.59 -4.38
C TYR A 443 27.85 9.78 -3.52
N VAL A 444 26.61 10.18 -3.69
CA VAL A 444 25.96 11.28 -2.96
C VAL A 444 25.14 10.75 -1.79
#